data_6de550b160625b6dbd3de8ef8e14ebc6
#
_entry.id   6de550b160625b6dbd3de8ef8e14ebc6
#
_cell.length_a   1.000
_cell.length_b   1.000
_cell.length_c   1.000
_cell.angle_alpha   90.00
_cell.angle_beta   90.00
_cell.angle_gamma   90.00
#
_symmetry.space_group_name_H-M   'P 1'
#
loop_
_entity.id
_entity.type
_entity.pdbx_description
1 polymer ?
#
loop_
_entity_poly.entity_id
_entity_poly.type
_entity_poly.pdbx_seq_one_letter_code
_entity_poly.pdbx_strand_id
1 'polypeptide(L)'
;MFGIIEIPIWLAISGGLLMIFGLLDRVLVPSVRWYFRRRFERLINKLNDRLDLKLQPFKLMQRRVMIDRLTYDPEVMDAALDYAQNNQIPEKVIIDQVTGYAKEIIPSFSAMAYFGFATKLARIISRLIYRVNLDEKEKEIFANLDKNATIIFIVNHRSNMDYFILTWLASDRSALSYAVGEWARVSPLQQLIRAWGGYFIRRSVPGPLYQKVLSRYVQMATDGGVTQAIFPEGSLSLDGKLKRGKLGILSYMVANFDLSQKRDLVFVPVGLNYDRVLEDRILLKASKHPEEHFEFSLLLVFGFFLRQIWLRLTGRFNRFGYAGVNFGQPISLRSFIENSIKKSADRSTVLLGRKIMSEISKAIPVLPVPLVAYVIKSSDNPMKDSEIFENCCKVLTKLRSSEVRMNIPEDRQAYIIEHAVETLLKRRALKRVSAGIVIDNSDGELINFYANSITHLLTDES
;
A
#
# COMPACT_ATOMS: atom_id res chain seq x y z
N MET A 1 -41.93 66.11 22.34
CA MET A 1 -42.92 65.09 21.90
C MET A 1 -42.12 63.88 21.41
N PHE A 2 -42.01 62.86 22.21
CA PHE A 2 -41.47 61.58 21.75
C PHE A 2 -42.64 60.78 21.16
N GLY A 3 -42.64 60.63 19.83
CA GLY A 3 -43.63 59.78 19.16
C GLY A 3 -43.43 58.32 19.56
N ILE A 4 -44.47 57.67 20.06
CA ILE A 4 -44.51 56.23 20.33
C ILE A 4 -44.63 55.57 18.98
N ILE A 5 -43.58 54.81 18.60
CA ILE A 5 -43.64 53.98 17.37
C ILE A 5 -44.27 52.64 17.77
N GLU A 6 -45.50 52.40 17.33
CA GLU A 6 -46.15 51.11 17.50
C GLU A 6 -45.59 50.11 16.50
N ILE A 7 -44.77 49.21 16.98
CA ILE A 7 -44.20 48.13 16.18
C ILE A 7 -45.17 46.95 16.25
N PRO A 8 -45.67 46.43 15.09
CA PRO A 8 -46.52 45.24 15.08
C PRO A 8 -45.83 44.05 15.77
N ILE A 9 -46.55 43.34 16.62
CA ILE A 9 -46.06 42.23 17.45
C ILE A 9 -45.32 41.19 16.62
N TRP A 10 -45.80 40.86 15.41
CA TRP A 10 -45.13 39.92 14.51
C TRP A 10 -43.76 40.40 14.05
N LEU A 11 -43.57 41.69 13.91
CA LEU A 11 -42.31 42.32 13.50
C LEU A 11 -41.30 42.32 14.67
N ALA A 12 -41.76 42.52 15.90
CA ALA A 12 -40.94 42.41 17.11
C ALA A 12 -40.51 40.95 17.36
N ILE A 13 -41.42 39.97 17.15
CA ILE A 13 -41.14 38.54 17.26
C ILE A 13 -40.14 38.12 16.17
N SER A 14 -40.33 38.52 14.92
CA SER A 14 -39.42 38.21 13.83
C SER A 14 -38.03 38.81 14.04
N GLY A 15 -37.94 40.06 14.54
CA GLY A 15 -36.70 40.74 14.89
C GLY A 15 -35.98 40.03 16.05
N GLY A 16 -36.72 39.62 17.07
CA GLY A 16 -36.23 38.83 18.18
C GLY A 16 -35.68 37.47 17.75
N LEU A 17 -36.40 36.76 16.89
CA LEU A 17 -35.92 35.47 16.32
C LEU A 17 -34.66 35.63 15.47
N LEU A 18 -34.57 36.67 14.63
CA LEU A 18 -33.39 36.98 13.84
C LEU A 18 -32.20 37.35 14.72
N MET A 19 -32.44 38.08 15.80
CA MET A 19 -31.39 38.43 16.78
C MET A 19 -30.88 37.22 17.53
N ILE A 20 -31.78 36.32 17.96
CA ILE A 20 -31.45 35.05 18.59
C ILE A 20 -30.68 34.17 17.60
N PHE A 21 -31.11 34.07 16.37
CA PHE A 21 -30.42 33.31 15.32
C PHE A 21 -29.04 33.87 15.04
N GLY A 22 -28.88 35.20 14.94
CA GLY A 22 -27.56 35.85 14.79
C GLY A 22 -26.63 35.65 15.96
N LEU A 23 -27.15 35.67 17.21
CA LEU A 23 -26.39 35.37 18.42
C LEU A 23 -26.00 33.90 18.48
N LEU A 24 -26.91 33.00 18.12
CA LEU A 24 -26.62 31.56 18.04
C LEU A 24 -25.56 31.28 17.00
N ASP A 25 -25.63 31.87 15.83
CA ASP A 25 -24.60 31.67 14.78
C ASP A 25 -23.23 32.24 15.22
N ARG A 26 -23.24 33.43 15.86
CA ARG A 26 -22.01 34.12 16.25
C ARG A 26 -21.32 33.52 17.47
N VAL A 27 -22.06 32.88 18.37
CA VAL A 27 -21.51 32.31 19.62
C VAL A 27 -21.49 30.79 19.59
N LEU A 28 -22.56 30.15 19.14
CA LEU A 28 -22.70 28.69 19.18
C LEU A 28 -21.82 28.02 18.14
N VAL A 29 -21.79 28.51 16.91
CA VAL A 29 -20.97 27.93 15.85
C VAL A 29 -19.47 28.00 16.17
N PRO A 30 -18.89 29.14 16.59
CA PRO A 30 -17.50 29.20 17.03
C PRO A 30 -17.21 28.33 18.26
N SER A 31 -18.12 28.29 19.25
CA SER A 31 -17.97 27.50 20.47
C SER A 31 -18.00 25.99 20.18
N VAL A 32 -18.92 25.55 19.33
CA VAL A 32 -19.01 24.17 18.87
C VAL A 32 -17.76 23.79 18.08
N ARG A 33 -17.32 24.66 17.14
CA ARG A 33 -16.07 24.45 16.38
C ARG A 33 -14.86 24.35 17.31
N TRP A 34 -14.76 25.27 18.31
CA TRP A 34 -13.68 25.27 19.29
C TRP A 34 -13.70 23.99 20.16
N TYR A 35 -14.88 23.54 20.63
CA TYR A 35 -15.03 22.32 21.38
C TYR A 35 -14.59 21.08 20.59
N PHE A 36 -15.06 20.96 19.33
CA PHE A 36 -14.64 19.86 18.46
C PHE A 36 -13.18 19.93 18.11
N ARG A 37 -12.62 21.11 17.86
CA ARG A 37 -11.18 21.30 17.63
C ARG A 37 -10.34 20.84 18.82
N ARG A 38 -10.67 21.26 20.05
CA ARG A 38 -9.99 20.82 21.27
C ARG A 38 -10.14 19.32 21.51
N ARG A 39 -11.30 18.76 21.22
CA ARG A 39 -11.52 17.31 21.33
C ARG A 39 -10.70 16.55 20.30
N PHE A 40 -10.62 17.06 19.07
CA PHE A 40 -9.80 16.50 18.00
C PHE A 40 -8.31 16.57 18.35
N GLU A 41 -7.80 17.70 18.80
CA GLU A 41 -6.41 17.86 19.23
C GLU A 41 -6.04 16.88 20.37
N ARG A 42 -6.93 16.72 21.35
CA ARG A 42 -6.71 15.72 22.42
C ARG A 42 -6.69 14.28 21.91
N LEU A 43 -7.54 13.94 20.93
CA LEU A 43 -7.53 12.62 20.31
C LEU A 43 -6.25 12.38 19.49
N ILE A 44 -5.81 13.37 18.73
CA ILE A 44 -4.55 13.28 17.96
C ILE A 44 -3.34 13.14 18.90
N ASN A 45 -3.30 13.90 19.99
CA ASN A 45 -2.22 13.78 20.98
C ASN A 45 -2.20 12.37 21.61
N LYS A 46 -3.36 11.86 22.04
CA LYS A 46 -3.46 10.49 22.55
C LYS A 46 -3.09 9.42 21.52
N LEU A 47 -3.37 9.66 20.24
CA LEU A 47 -2.92 8.77 19.16
C LEU A 47 -1.40 8.86 19.00
N ASN A 48 -0.85 10.05 18.95
CA ASN A 48 0.60 10.28 18.81
C ASN A 48 1.41 9.70 19.99
N ASP A 49 0.83 9.66 21.19
CA ASP A 49 1.46 9.02 22.36
C ASP A 49 1.52 7.49 22.24
N ARG A 50 0.69 6.89 21.38
CA ARG A 50 0.62 5.45 21.15
C ARG A 50 1.37 5.01 19.90
N LEU A 51 1.64 5.93 18.99
CA LEU A 51 2.26 5.63 17.70
C LEU A 51 3.79 5.76 17.79
N ASP A 52 4.51 4.82 17.24
CA ASP A 52 5.97 4.87 17.13
C ASP A 52 6.41 6.09 16.29
N LEU A 53 5.67 6.39 15.24
CA LEU A 53 5.88 7.53 14.33
C LEU A 53 4.68 8.47 14.41
N LYS A 54 4.91 9.69 14.88
CA LYS A 54 3.84 10.69 15.06
C LYS A 54 3.19 11.08 13.75
N LEU A 55 1.87 11.32 13.80
CA LEU A 55 1.14 11.89 12.66
C LEU A 55 1.65 13.30 12.37
N GLN A 56 2.14 13.49 11.16
CA GLN A 56 2.69 14.76 10.73
C GLN A 56 1.58 15.79 10.45
N PRO A 57 1.81 17.08 10.77
CA PRO A 57 0.84 18.16 10.52
C PRO A 57 0.38 18.22 9.05
N PHE A 58 1.29 17.95 8.11
CA PHE A 58 0.98 17.90 6.69
C PHE A 58 -0.18 16.93 6.39
N LYS A 59 -0.17 15.73 6.97
CA LYS A 59 -1.22 14.72 6.76
C LYS A 59 -2.57 15.10 7.37
N LEU A 60 -2.56 15.95 8.40
CA LEU A 60 -3.76 16.42 9.10
C LEU A 60 -4.33 17.71 8.49
N MET A 61 -3.65 18.29 7.48
CA MET A 61 -4.09 19.52 6.83
C MET A 61 -5.43 19.32 6.12
N GLN A 62 -6.28 20.34 6.14
CA GLN A 62 -7.56 20.31 5.41
C GLN A 62 -7.32 20.13 3.91
N ARG A 63 -8.08 19.24 3.29
CA ARG A 63 -7.93 18.91 1.86
C ARG A 63 -8.02 20.14 0.96
N ARG A 64 -8.91 21.10 1.25
CA ARG A 64 -9.04 22.34 0.47
C ARG A 64 -7.75 23.14 0.50
N VAL A 65 -7.18 23.35 1.68
CA VAL A 65 -5.90 24.08 1.85
C VAL A 65 -4.77 23.39 1.09
N MET A 66 -4.75 22.04 1.10
CA MET A 66 -3.75 21.28 0.32
C MET A 66 -3.94 21.45 -1.18
N ILE A 67 -5.19 21.46 -1.67
CA ILE A 67 -5.48 21.68 -3.10
C ILE A 67 -4.98 23.06 -3.51
N ASP A 68 -5.33 24.10 -2.73
CA ASP A 68 -4.91 25.47 -3.03
C ASP A 68 -3.38 25.60 -2.99
N ARG A 69 -2.75 25.02 -1.95
CA ARG A 69 -1.29 25.02 -1.80
C ARG A 69 -0.58 24.32 -2.98
N LEU A 70 -1.11 23.22 -3.48
CA LEU A 70 -0.53 22.51 -4.61
C LEU A 70 -0.79 23.23 -5.94
N THR A 71 -2.01 23.77 -6.13
CA THR A 71 -2.38 24.49 -7.35
C THR A 71 -1.53 25.74 -7.55
N TYR A 72 -1.31 26.50 -6.46
CA TYR A 72 -0.54 27.75 -6.49
C TYR A 72 0.91 27.59 -6.02
N ASP A 73 1.43 26.35 -6.02
CA ASP A 73 2.84 26.12 -5.77
C ASP A 73 3.67 26.72 -6.91
N PRO A 74 4.75 27.47 -6.63
CA PRO A 74 5.54 28.16 -7.67
C PRO A 74 5.98 27.25 -8.80
N GLU A 75 6.52 26.06 -8.50
CA GLU A 75 6.99 25.12 -9.52
C GLU A 75 5.85 24.57 -10.40
N VAL A 76 4.65 24.42 -9.83
CA VAL A 76 3.46 23.96 -10.57
C VAL A 76 2.92 25.09 -11.43
N MET A 77 2.90 26.33 -10.91
CA MET A 77 2.44 27.51 -11.66
C MET A 77 3.36 27.82 -12.82
N ASP A 78 4.67 27.80 -12.62
CA ASP A 78 5.64 28.01 -13.72
C ASP A 78 5.43 27.00 -14.84
N ALA A 79 5.32 25.70 -14.48
CA ALA A 79 5.06 24.67 -15.49
C ALA A 79 3.67 24.80 -16.15
N ALA A 80 2.68 25.31 -15.43
CA ALA A 80 1.35 25.56 -15.98
C ALA A 80 1.35 26.73 -16.99
N LEU A 81 2.05 27.81 -16.67
CA LEU A 81 2.18 28.97 -17.55
C LEU A 81 3.00 28.63 -18.81
N ASP A 82 4.12 27.92 -18.67
CA ASP A 82 4.90 27.41 -19.80
C ASP A 82 4.05 26.51 -20.70
N TYR A 83 3.27 25.62 -20.10
CA TYR A 83 2.38 24.73 -20.86
C TYR A 83 1.28 25.51 -21.61
N ALA A 84 0.70 26.55 -20.96
CA ALA A 84 -0.31 27.43 -21.56
C ALA A 84 0.24 28.16 -22.79
N GLN A 85 1.45 28.73 -22.66
CA GLN A 85 2.12 29.47 -23.75
C GLN A 85 2.46 28.54 -24.92
N ASN A 86 3.11 27.39 -24.63
CA ASN A 86 3.56 26.44 -25.66
C ASN A 86 2.40 25.82 -26.45
N ASN A 87 1.21 25.69 -25.86
CA ASN A 87 0.04 25.11 -26.50
C ASN A 87 -1.02 26.14 -26.91
N GLN A 88 -0.74 27.45 -26.74
CA GLN A 88 -1.66 28.55 -27.04
C GLN A 88 -3.04 28.40 -26.36
N ILE A 89 -3.04 27.92 -25.12
CA ILE A 89 -4.26 27.73 -24.31
C ILE A 89 -4.35 28.86 -23.29
N PRO A 90 -5.55 29.44 -23.04
CA PRO A 90 -5.71 30.47 -22.01
C PRO A 90 -5.25 29.98 -20.63
N GLU A 91 -4.47 30.79 -19.92
CA GLU A 91 -3.91 30.47 -18.59
C GLU A 91 -4.97 29.99 -17.59
N LYS A 92 -6.13 30.66 -17.59
CA LYS A 92 -7.26 30.28 -16.72
C LYS A 92 -7.70 28.84 -16.92
N VAL A 93 -7.74 28.36 -18.18
CA VAL A 93 -8.12 26.99 -18.51
C VAL A 93 -7.10 26.00 -17.94
N ILE A 94 -5.81 26.33 -18.04
CA ILE A 94 -4.73 25.50 -17.53
C ILE A 94 -4.74 25.48 -15.99
N ILE A 95 -4.97 26.60 -15.31
CA ILE A 95 -5.09 26.67 -13.85
C ILE A 95 -6.27 25.84 -13.36
N ASP A 96 -7.42 25.90 -14.05
CA ASP A 96 -8.58 25.05 -13.75
C ASP A 96 -8.25 23.56 -13.93
N GLN A 97 -7.49 23.22 -14.96
CA GLN A 97 -7.01 21.85 -15.21
C GLN A 97 -6.06 21.36 -14.09
N VAL A 98 -5.09 22.20 -13.69
CA VAL A 98 -4.17 21.91 -12.55
C VAL A 98 -4.97 21.71 -11.26
N THR A 99 -5.96 22.58 -11.00
CA THR A 99 -6.86 22.43 -9.85
C THR A 99 -7.63 21.09 -9.92
N GLY A 100 -8.05 20.69 -11.11
CA GLY A 100 -8.66 19.38 -11.36
C GLY A 100 -7.73 18.23 -11.00
N TYR A 101 -6.47 18.30 -11.42
CA TYR A 101 -5.45 17.31 -11.08
C TYR A 101 -5.16 17.28 -9.59
N ALA A 102 -5.02 18.43 -8.94
CA ALA A 102 -4.84 18.52 -7.49
C ALA A 102 -6.01 17.88 -6.71
N LYS A 103 -7.26 18.15 -7.14
CA LYS A 103 -8.47 17.50 -6.59
C LYS A 103 -8.49 15.98 -6.82
N GLU A 104 -7.90 15.50 -7.90
CA GLU A 104 -7.80 14.08 -8.18
C GLU A 104 -6.78 13.40 -7.27
N ILE A 105 -5.58 13.98 -7.15
CA ILE A 105 -4.44 13.41 -6.44
C ILE A 105 -4.62 13.49 -4.92
N ILE A 106 -4.98 14.65 -4.37
CA ILE A 106 -4.97 14.89 -2.92
C ILE A 106 -6.03 14.07 -2.18
N PRO A 107 -5.62 13.25 -1.18
CA PRO A 107 -6.54 12.47 -0.35
C PRO A 107 -7.38 13.36 0.59
N SER A 108 -8.40 12.75 1.19
CA SER A 108 -9.24 13.36 2.25
C SER A 108 -9.00 12.62 3.55
N PHE A 109 -7.76 12.58 4.02
CA PHE A 109 -7.39 11.78 5.18
C PHE A 109 -8.19 12.13 6.43
N SER A 110 -8.68 11.10 7.10
CA SER A 110 -9.35 11.19 8.39
C SER A 110 -8.71 10.21 9.38
N ALA A 111 -8.07 10.74 10.42
CA ALA A 111 -7.47 9.91 11.46
C ALA A 111 -8.51 8.99 12.15
N MET A 112 -9.73 9.47 12.34
CA MET A 112 -10.82 8.67 12.91
C MET A 112 -11.23 7.53 11.96
N ALA A 113 -11.38 7.79 10.66
CA ALA A 113 -11.70 6.75 9.68
C ALA A 113 -10.55 5.74 9.55
N TYR A 114 -9.30 6.19 9.60
CA TYR A 114 -8.13 5.32 9.51
C TYR A 114 -7.99 4.43 10.75
N PHE A 115 -7.78 5.01 11.94
CA PHE A 115 -7.51 4.24 13.16
C PHE A 115 -8.77 3.63 13.80
N GLY A 116 -9.94 4.26 13.62
CA GLY A 116 -11.20 3.75 14.15
C GLY A 116 -11.79 2.61 13.34
N PHE A 117 -11.69 2.66 12.01
CA PHE A 117 -12.36 1.72 11.11
C PHE A 117 -11.39 0.97 10.19
N ALA A 118 -10.54 1.67 9.40
CA ALA A 118 -9.71 1.02 8.39
C ALA A 118 -8.78 -0.04 8.96
N THR A 119 -8.06 0.29 10.04
CA THR A 119 -7.10 -0.63 10.68
C THR A 119 -7.79 -1.85 11.28
N LYS A 120 -8.97 -1.67 11.90
CA LYS A 120 -9.77 -2.78 12.43
C LYS A 120 -10.28 -3.69 11.32
N LEU A 121 -10.84 -3.09 10.27
CA LEU A 121 -11.31 -3.81 9.09
C LEU A 121 -10.16 -4.58 8.42
N ALA A 122 -9.02 -3.92 8.23
CA ALA A 122 -7.83 -4.53 7.66
C ALA A 122 -7.35 -5.75 8.49
N ARG A 123 -7.32 -5.62 9.82
CA ARG A 123 -6.99 -6.70 10.74
C ARG A 123 -7.98 -7.87 10.64
N ILE A 124 -9.28 -7.56 10.63
CA ILE A 124 -10.34 -8.59 10.54
C ILE A 124 -10.23 -9.34 9.22
N ILE A 125 -10.15 -8.63 8.10
CA ILE A 125 -10.05 -9.24 6.76
C ILE A 125 -8.78 -10.08 6.65
N SER A 126 -7.62 -9.54 7.03
CA SER A 126 -6.36 -10.27 6.96
C SER A 126 -6.36 -11.55 7.80
N ARG A 127 -6.86 -11.50 9.04
CA ARG A 127 -6.97 -12.67 9.92
C ARG A 127 -8.07 -13.64 9.52
N LEU A 128 -9.12 -13.15 8.87
CA LEU A 128 -10.19 -14.00 8.35
C LEU A 128 -9.65 -14.91 7.25
N ILE A 129 -8.87 -14.35 6.32
CA ILE A 129 -8.42 -15.04 5.11
C ILE A 129 -7.12 -15.81 5.36
N TYR A 130 -6.14 -15.20 6.06
CA TYR A 130 -4.79 -15.74 6.23
C TYR A 130 -4.39 -15.96 7.68
N ARG A 131 -3.40 -16.83 7.87
CA ARG A 131 -2.53 -16.83 9.03
C ARG A 131 -1.36 -15.90 8.76
N VAL A 132 -1.46 -14.65 9.21
CA VAL A 132 -0.39 -13.68 8.99
C VAL A 132 0.75 -13.96 9.96
N ASN A 133 1.92 -14.24 9.42
CA ASN A 133 3.14 -14.48 10.17
C ASN A 133 4.11 -13.32 9.99
N LEU A 134 4.57 -12.79 11.11
CA LEU A 134 5.52 -11.68 11.22
C LEU A 134 6.79 -12.21 11.88
N ASP A 135 7.94 -11.82 11.37
CA ASP A 135 9.22 -12.13 11.99
C ASP A 135 9.40 -11.29 13.28
N GLU A 136 9.92 -11.88 14.35
CA GLU A 136 10.18 -11.17 15.62
C GLU A 136 11.22 -10.05 15.48
N LYS A 137 12.17 -10.19 14.54
CA LYS A 137 13.18 -9.17 14.23
C LYS A 137 12.60 -7.84 13.73
N GLU A 138 11.32 -7.81 13.34
CA GLU A 138 10.65 -6.58 12.94
C GLU A 138 10.64 -5.53 14.04
N LYS A 139 10.41 -5.93 15.28
CA LYS A 139 10.38 -5.00 16.41
C LYS A 139 11.71 -4.28 16.57
N GLU A 140 12.83 -4.98 16.34
CA GLU A 140 14.17 -4.38 16.40
C GLU A 140 14.41 -3.39 15.27
N ILE A 141 13.99 -3.72 14.04
CA ILE A 141 14.12 -2.82 12.88
C ILE A 141 13.40 -1.50 13.14
N PHE A 142 12.17 -1.58 13.64
CA PHE A 142 11.39 -0.38 13.91
C PHE A 142 11.86 0.40 15.14
N ALA A 143 12.36 -0.28 16.17
CA ALA A 143 12.91 0.38 17.35
C ALA A 143 14.14 1.26 17.01
N ASN A 144 14.90 0.85 16.00
CA ASN A 144 16.13 1.50 15.55
C ASN A 144 15.89 2.58 14.47
N LEU A 145 14.65 2.76 13.98
CA LEU A 145 14.35 3.82 13.02
C LEU A 145 14.40 5.19 13.67
N ASP A 146 15.03 6.16 12.99
CA ASP A 146 14.96 7.56 13.41
C ASP A 146 13.51 8.06 13.34
N LYS A 147 12.94 8.40 14.50
CA LYS A 147 11.57 8.91 14.64
C LYS A 147 11.33 10.23 13.92
N ASN A 148 12.39 10.95 13.59
CA ASN A 148 12.34 12.22 12.86
C ASN A 148 12.45 12.02 11.35
N ALA A 149 12.88 10.86 10.87
CA ALA A 149 12.99 10.56 9.45
C ALA A 149 11.60 10.44 8.80
N THR A 150 11.55 10.67 7.50
CA THR A 150 10.41 10.30 6.67
C THR A 150 10.54 8.84 6.27
N ILE A 151 9.61 8.01 6.70
CA ILE A 151 9.65 6.56 6.45
C ILE A 151 8.84 6.22 5.20
N ILE A 152 9.50 5.53 4.26
CA ILE A 152 8.87 5.04 3.03
C ILE A 152 8.98 3.51 3.00
N PHE A 153 7.85 2.83 3.13
CA PHE A 153 7.78 1.39 2.92
C PHE A 153 7.79 1.09 1.42
N ILE A 154 8.74 0.28 0.98
CA ILE A 154 8.83 -0.14 -0.41
C ILE A 154 8.56 -1.63 -0.48
N VAL A 155 7.49 -2.01 -1.16
CA VAL A 155 6.84 -3.31 -1.04
C VAL A 155 6.69 -3.97 -2.40
N ASN A 156 7.00 -5.26 -2.53
CA ASN A 156 6.59 -6.01 -3.71
C ASN A 156 5.07 -6.16 -3.78
N HIS A 157 4.51 -6.36 -4.97
CA HIS A 157 3.05 -6.32 -5.17
C HIS A 157 2.49 -7.65 -5.66
N ARG A 158 1.96 -8.45 -4.73
CA ARG A 158 1.44 -9.81 -4.98
C ARG A 158 -0.07 -9.89 -5.09
N SER A 159 -0.77 -9.10 -4.29
CA SER A 159 -2.22 -9.18 -4.12
C SER A 159 -2.80 -7.84 -3.69
N ASN A 160 -4.08 -7.59 -3.97
CA ASN A 160 -4.78 -6.47 -3.38
C ASN A 160 -4.88 -6.57 -1.84
N MET A 161 -4.64 -7.77 -1.28
CA MET A 161 -4.51 -7.97 0.16
C MET A 161 -3.29 -7.27 0.77
N ASP A 162 -2.29 -6.93 -0.03
CA ASP A 162 -1.08 -6.22 0.42
C ASP A 162 -1.44 -4.90 1.13
N TYR A 163 -2.41 -4.14 0.60
CA TYR A 163 -2.91 -2.90 1.22
C TYR A 163 -3.51 -3.14 2.61
N PHE A 164 -4.29 -4.21 2.78
CA PHE A 164 -4.91 -4.55 4.05
C PHE A 164 -3.88 -5.01 5.08
N ILE A 165 -2.97 -5.90 4.67
CA ILE A 165 -1.93 -6.41 5.57
C ILE A 165 -1.02 -5.26 6.02
N LEU A 166 -0.54 -4.42 5.10
CA LEU A 166 0.30 -3.26 5.43
C LEU A 166 -0.42 -2.25 6.31
N THR A 167 -1.70 -1.93 6.01
CA THR A 167 -2.50 -1.01 6.84
C THR A 167 -2.66 -1.54 8.26
N TRP A 168 -2.89 -2.85 8.42
CA TRP A 168 -2.97 -3.45 9.74
C TRP A 168 -1.62 -3.40 10.47
N LEU A 169 -0.52 -3.82 9.81
CA LEU A 169 0.81 -3.88 10.43
C LEU A 169 1.36 -2.51 10.81
N ALA A 170 1.08 -1.50 9.99
CA ALA A 170 1.49 -0.13 10.28
C ALA A 170 0.57 0.58 11.30
N SER A 171 -0.57 -0.03 11.68
CA SER A 171 -1.60 0.64 12.49
C SER A 171 -1.14 1.12 13.86
N ASP A 172 -0.24 0.37 14.47
CA ASP A 172 0.30 0.70 15.79
C ASP A 172 1.51 1.65 15.70
N ARG A 173 1.98 1.95 14.48
CA ARG A 173 3.21 2.70 14.20
C ARG A 173 2.96 4.03 13.53
N SER A 174 2.13 4.06 12.49
CA SER A 174 1.80 5.28 11.75
C SER A 174 0.56 5.09 10.87
N ALA A 175 0.04 6.21 10.32
CA ALA A 175 -0.93 6.16 9.25
C ALA A 175 -0.22 6.19 7.90
N LEU A 176 -0.40 5.16 7.08
CA LEU A 176 0.19 5.09 5.74
C LEU A 176 -0.53 5.98 4.74
N SER A 177 0.23 6.56 3.82
CA SER A 177 -0.27 7.06 2.53
C SER A 177 0.26 6.17 1.42
N TYR A 178 -0.58 5.84 0.43
CA TYR A 178 -0.18 4.98 -0.67
C TYR A 178 -0.84 5.38 -1.98
N ALA A 179 -0.12 5.13 -3.07
CA ALA A 179 -0.61 5.37 -4.41
C ALA A 179 -1.58 4.27 -4.85
N VAL A 180 -2.74 4.66 -5.37
CA VAL A 180 -3.77 3.74 -5.86
C VAL A 180 -4.06 4.06 -7.32
N GLY A 181 -4.18 3.02 -8.15
CA GLY A 181 -4.49 3.18 -9.57
C GLY A 181 -5.94 3.56 -9.82
N GLU A 182 -6.23 3.96 -11.06
CA GLU A 182 -7.55 4.45 -11.51
C GLU A 182 -8.69 3.45 -11.30
N TRP A 183 -8.39 2.14 -11.31
CA TRP A 183 -9.39 1.07 -11.15
C TRP A 183 -10.23 1.17 -9.86
N ALA A 184 -9.67 1.81 -8.83
CA ALA A 184 -10.35 1.98 -7.54
C ALA A 184 -11.15 3.29 -7.43
N ARG A 185 -11.30 4.06 -8.54
CA ARG A 185 -12.05 5.32 -8.60
C ARG A 185 -13.56 5.12 -8.75
N VAL A 186 -14.09 4.13 -8.08
CA VAL A 186 -15.53 3.80 -8.08
C VAL A 186 -16.14 4.20 -6.73
N SER A 187 -17.31 4.91 -6.78
CA SER A 187 -18.06 5.25 -5.54
C SER A 187 -18.71 3.99 -4.97
N PRO A 188 -18.71 3.76 -3.63
CA PRO A 188 -18.13 4.58 -2.54
C PRO A 188 -16.66 4.27 -2.20
N LEU A 189 -16.02 3.32 -2.89
CA LEU A 189 -14.64 2.86 -2.61
C LEU A 189 -13.63 4.00 -2.67
N GLN A 190 -13.77 4.89 -3.65
CA GLN A 190 -12.91 6.06 -3.80
C GLN A 190 -12.90 6.94 -2.55
N GLN A 191 -14.07 7.20 -1.95
CA GLN A 191 -14.18 8.04 -0.76
C GLN A 191 -13.51 7.36 0.45
N LEU A 192 -13.69 6.05 0.60
CA LEU A 192 -13.06 5.26 1.66
C LEU A 192 -11.53 5.28 1.54
N ILE A 193 -11.01 4.99 0.34
CA ILE A 193 -9.56 5.00 0.08
C ILE A 193 -8.96 6.38 0.39
N ARG A 194 -9.61 7.46 -0.04
CA ARG A 194 -9.17 8.84 0.27
C ARG A 194 -9.19 9.13 1.77
N ALA A 195 -10.22 8.69 2.48
CA ALA A 195 -10.33 8.85 3.93
C ALA A 195 -9.23 8.05 4.68
N TRP A 196 -8.75 6.97 4.08
CA TRP A 196 -7.66 6.14 4.61
C TRP A 196 -6.26 6.62 4.21
N GLY A 197 -6.16 7.75 3.49
CA GLY A 197 -4.89 8.36 3.10
C GLY A 197 -4.32 7.89 1.78
N GLY A 198 -5.08 7.13 1.00
CA GLY A 198 -4.72 6.76 -0.37
C GLY A 198 -4.90 7.94 -1.33
N TYR A 199 -3.93 8.15 -2.23
CA TYR A 199 -4.01 9.12 -3.31
C TYR A 199 -4.06 8.41 -4.66
N PHE A 200 -4.82 8.98 -5.60
CA PHE A 200 -5.02 8.35 -6.90
C PHE A 200 -4.00 8.81 -7.92
N ILE A 201 -3.50 7.87 -8.71
CA ILE A 201 -2.55 8.13 -9.79
C ILE A 201 -3.10 7.60 -11.11
N ARG A 202 -2.86 8.34 -12.20
CA ARG A 202 -3.09 7.86 -13.54
C ARG A 202 -1.92 7.00 -13.97
N ARG A 203 -2.21 5.81 -14.50
CA ARG A 203 -1.20 4.87 -15.00
C ARG A 203 -1.07 4.90 -16.52
N SER A 204 -2.15 5.25 -17.22
CA SER A 204 -2.19 5.45 -18.66
C SER A 204 -1.59 6.82 -19.01
N VAL A 205 -0.45 6.83 -19.66
CA VAL A 205 0.32 7.98 -20.19
C VAL A 205 -0.16 9.35 -19.68
N PRO A 206 0.17 9.75 -18.48
CA PRO A 206 -0.20 11.07 -17.96
C PRO A 206 0.61 12.13 -18.70
N GLY A 207 -0.05 13.21 -19.15
CA GLY A 207 0.63 14.36 -19.77
C GLY A 207 1.63 15.03 -18.81
N PRO A 208 2.59 15.82 -19.36
CA PRO A 208 3.68 16.41 -18.58
C PRO A 208 3.18 17.28 -17.41
N LEU A 209 2.10 18.02 -17.62
CA LEU A 209 1.50 18.87 -16.58
C LEU A 209 0.95 18.05 -15.41
N TYR A 210 0.27 16.91 -15.68
CA TYR A 210 -0.17 16.00 -14.62
C TYR A 210 1.01 15.42 -13.85
N GLN A 211 2.06 15.01 -14.54
CA GLN A 211 3.28 14.47 -13.92
C GLN A 211 3.92 15.52 -12.99
N LYS A 212 3.97 16.79 -13.39
CA LYS A 212 4.51 17.87 -12.56
C LYS A 212 3.68 18.07 -11.29
N VAL A 213 2.35 18.10 -11.39
CA VAL A 213 1.45 18.22 -10.22
C VAL A 213 1.61 17.03 -9.29
N LEU A 214 1.68 15.79 -9.82
CA LEU A 214 1.88 14.58 -9.02
C LEU A 214 3.24 14.57 -8.34
N SER A 215 4.31 14.88 -9.07
CA SER A 215 5.67 14.95 -8.56
C SER A 215 5.75 15.93 -7.39
N ARG A 216 5.18 17.12 -7.56
CA ARG A 216 5.19 18.13 -6.51
C ARG A 216 4.40 17.73 -5.27
N TYR A 217 3.24 17.09 -5.43
CA TYR A 217 2.50 16.53 -4.30
C TYR A 217 3.31 15.48 -3.53
N VAL A 218 3.96 14.56 -4.24
CA VAL A 218 4.79 13.50 -3.63
C VAL A 218 5.96 14.12 -2.86
N GLN A 219 6.65 15.12 -3.44
CA GLN A 219 7.73 15.87 -2.77
C GLN A 219 7.21 16.53 -1.48
N MET A 220 6.13 17.32 -1.58
CA MET A 220 5.55 18.02 -0.43
C MET A 220 5.14 17.06 0.69
N ALA A 221 4.61 15.88 0.36
CA ALA A 221 4.25 14.85 1.33
C ALA A 221 5.51 14.23 1.98
N THR A 222 6.56 14.01 1.19
CA THR A 222 7.85 13.48 1.66
C THR A 222 8.54 14.47 2.60
N ASP A 223 8.67 15.74 2.19
CA ASP A 223 9.26 16.82 3.00
C ASP A 223 8.44 17.07 4.27
N GLY A 224 7.12 16.96 4.17
CA GLY A 224 6.19 17.02 5.29
C GLY A 224 6.26 15.84 6.26
N GLY A 225 7.14 14.86 6.03
CA GLY A 225 7.36 13.72 6.90
C GLY A 225 6.25 12.67 6.88
N VAL A 226 5.42 12.64 5.83
CA VAL A 226 4.32 11.68 5.72
C VAL A 226 4.87 10.27 5.49
N THR A 227 4.51 9.33 6.35
CA THR A 227 4.82 7.91 6.13
C THR A 227 4.06 7.40 4.92
N GLN A 228 4.77 6.84 3.95
CA GLN A 228 4.20 6.38 2.69
C GLN A 228 4.51 4.91 2.45
N ALA A 229 3.68 4.26 1.64
CA ALA A 229 3.99 2.94 1.08
C ALA A 229 3.88 3.00 -0.44
N ILE A 230 4.90 2.47 -1.12
CA ILE A 230 4.94 2.41 -2.59
C ILE A 230 5.20 0.99 -3.05
N PHE A 231 4.62 0.65 -4.20
CA PHE A 231 4.83 -0.61 -4.89
C PHE A 231 5.65 -0.33 -6.16
N PRO A 232 6.98 -0.53 -6.12
CA PRO A 232 7.87 -0.13 -7.22
C PRO A 232 7.57 -0.90 -8.51
N GLU A 233 7.02 -2.09 -8.44
CA GLU A 233 6.60 -2.88 -9.60
C GLU A 233 5.51 -2.18 -10.43
N GLY A 234 4.74 -1.28 -9.83
CA GLY A 234 3.71 -0.47 -10.48
C GLY A 234 2.42 -1.23 -10.84
N SER A 235 2.40 -2.56 -10.72
CA SER A 235 1.22 -3.43 -10.93
C SER A 235 1.43 -4.75 -10.20
N LEU A 236 0.33 -5.49 -10.00
CA LEU A 236 0.38 -6.86 -9.48
C LEU A 236 1.26 -7.74 -10.37
N SER A 237 1.98 -8.68 -9.77
CA SER A 237 2.71 -9.71 -10.50
C SER A 237 1.72 -10.68 -11.14
N LEU A 238 1.79 -10.84 -12.47
CA LEU A 238 0.89 -11.71 -13.22
C LEU A 238 1.37 -13.16 -13.28
N ASP A 239 2.68 -13.37 -13.15
CA ASP A 239 3.35 -14.66 -13.28
C ASP A 239 4.02 -15.15 -11.98
N GLY A 240 3.88 -14.40 -10.90
CA GLY A 240 4.50 -14.69 -9.61
C GLY A 240 5.94 -14.20 -9.46
N LYS A 241 6.63 -13.71 -10.50
CA LYS A 241 8.00 -13.19 -10.40
C LYS A 241 8.03 -11.80 -9.77
N LEU A 242 9.14 -11.47 -9.13
CA LEU A 242 9.47 -10.10 -8.76
C LEU A 242 9.83 -9.30 -10.02
N LYS A 243 9.07 -8.23 -10.31
CA LYS A 243 9.31 -7.37 -11.47
C LYS A 243 10.41 -6.35 -11.19
N ARG A 244 10.99 -5.81 -12.26
CA ARG A 244 11.90 -4.66 -12.14
C ARG A 244 11.15 -3.45 -11.58
N GLY A 245 11.79 -2.72 -10.66
CA GLY A 245 11.23 -1.52 -10.09
C GLY A 245 11.14 -0.37 -11.09
N LYS A 246 9.99 0.32 -11.11
CA LYS A 246 9.79 1.58 -11.82
C LYS A 246 10.23 2.73 -10.93
N LEU A 247 11.09 3.59 -11.43
CA LEU A 247 11.71 4.65 -10.63
C LEU A 247 10.86 5.93 -10.48
N GLY A 248 9.74 6.07 -11.20
CA GLY A 248 8.99 7.32 -11.30
C GLY A 248 8.64 7.97 -9.95
N ILE A 249 7.88 7.28 -9.08
CA ILE A 249 7.53 7.83 -7.76
C ILE A 249 8.78 7.96 -6.87
N LEU A 250 9.70 7.00 -6.94
CA LEU A 250 10.96 7.06 -6.20
C LEU A 250 11.78 8.29 -6.59
N SER A 251 11.88 8.60 -7.90
CA SER A 251 12.60 9.79 -8.37
C SER A 251 11.96 11.08 -7.85
N TYR A 252 10.63 11.15 -7.77
CA TYR A 252 9.95 12.32 -7.19
C TYR A 252 10.28 12.52 -5.71
N MET A 253 10.41 11.44 -4.95
CA MET A 253 10.75 11.50 -3.51
C MET A 253 12.17 11.97 -3.25
N VAL A 254 13.12 11.59 -4.14
CA VAL A 254 14.54 11.88 -3.93
C VAL A 254 15.04 13.15 -4.64
N ALA A 255 14.25 13.69 -5.60
CA ALA A 255 14.68 14.77 -6.49
C ALA A 255 15.15 16.04 -5.75
N ASN A 256 14.48 16.40 -4.66
CA ASN A 256 14.75 17.62 -3.90
C ASN A 256 15.45 17.33 -2.55
N PHE A 257 15.98 16.11 -2.38
CA PHE A 257 16.67 15.78 -1.13
C PHE A 257 18.02 16.49 -1.07
N ASP A 258 18.20 17.28 -0.02
CA ASP A 258 19.45 17.98 0.28
C ASP A 258 20.03 17.45 1.59
N LEU A 259 21.36 17.22 1.60
CA LEU A 259 22.10 16.76 2.79
C LEU A 259 22.03 17.73 3.96
N SER A 260 21.78 19.03 3.69
CA SER A 260 21.58 20.06 4.72
C SER A 260 20.23 19.95 5.43
N GLN A 261 19.27 19.21 4.89
CA GLN A 261 17.96 19.03 5.51
C GLN A 261 18.09 18.31 6.86
N LYS A 262 17.31 18.74 7.87
CA LYS A 262 17.33 18.11 9.19
C LYS A 262 16.70 16.71 9.18
N ARG A 263 15.76 16.45 8.26
CA ARG A 263 15.01 15.21 8.17
C ARG A 263 15.62 14.29 7.13
N ASP A 264 15.96 13.06 7.52
CA ASP A 264 16.38 12.02 6.58
C ASP A 264 15.19 11.34 5.91
N LEU A 265 15.43 10.69 4.79
CA LEU A 265 14.47 9.83 4.09
C LEU A 265 14.95 8.39 4.20
N VAL A 266 14.16 7.56 4.88
CA VAL A 266 14.52 6.16 5.14
C VAL A 266 13.58 5.23 4.39
N PHE A 267 14.13 4.45 3.48
CA PHE A 267 13.41 3.41 2.75
C PHE A 267 13.45 2.10 3.52
N VAL A 268 12.29 1.53 3.81
CA VAL A 268 12.14 0.25 4.49
C VAL A 268 11.62 -0.77 3.47
N PRO A 269 12.47 -1.66 2.96
CA PRO A 269 12.06 -2.74 2.06
C PRO A 269 11.12 -3.71 2.78
N VAL A 270 10.06 -4.14 2.12
CA VAL A 270 9.09 -5.10 2.66
C VAL A 270 8.86 -6.21 1.64
N GLY A 271 9.09 -7.44 2.05
CA GLY A 271 8.81 -8.65 1.28
C GLY A 271 7.47 -9.27 1.72
N LEU A 272 6.55 -9.43 0.77
CA LEU A 272 5.26 -10.10 0.94
C LEU A 272 5.22 -11.38 0.11
N ASN A 273 4.69 -12.47 0.68
CA ASN A 273 4.36 -13.68 -0.06
C ASN A 273 3.15 -14.38 0.55
N TYR A 274 2.52 -15.27 -0.23
CA TYR A 274 1.28 -15.95 0.13
C TYR A 274 1.32 -17.41 -0.26
N ASP A 275 0.73 -18.29 0.58
CA ASP A 275 0.43 -19.67 0.20
C ASP A 275 -0.67 -19.72 -0.88
N ARG A 276 -1.58 -18.75 -0.83
CA ARG A 276 -2.61 -18.59 -1.85
C ARG A 276 -2.90 -17.12 -2.06
N VAL A 277 -2.62 -16.63 -3.26
CA VAL A 277 -3.03 -15.28 -3.69
C VAL A 277 -4.53 -15.27 -3.96
N LEU A 278 -5.22 -14.24 -3.50
CA LEU A 278 -6.69 -14.14 -3.59
C LEU A 278 -7.17 -14.19 -5.04
N GLU A 279 -6.47 -13.50 -5.92
CA GLU A 279 -6.79 -13.30 -7.32
C GLU A 279 -5.88 -14.08 -8.29
N ASP A 280 -5.19 -15.12 -7.85
CA ASP A 280 -4.18 -15.84 -8.65
C ASP A 280 -4.68 -16.32 -10.04
N ARG A 281 -5.89 -16.90 -10.11
CA ARG A 281 -6.48 -17.32 -11.39
C ARG A 281 -6.82 -16.15 -12.30
N ILE A 282 -7.24 -15.02 -11.71
CA ILE A 282 -7.52 -13.79 -12.46
C ILE A 282 -6.22 -13.23 -13.03
N LEU A 283 -5.14 -13.21 -12.22
CA LEU A 283 -3.82 -12.73 -12.63
C LEU A 283 -3.24 -13.59 -13.76
N LEU A 284 -3.35 -14.91 -13.64
CA LEU A 284 -2.92 -15.84 -14.69
C LEU A 284 -3.73 -15.67 -15.98
N LYS A 285 -5.06 -15.46 -15.87
CA LYS A 285 -5.89 -15.17 -17.06
C LYS A 285 -5.47 -13.85 -17.71
N ALA A 286 -5.23 -12.81 -16.93
CA ALA A 286 -4.75 -11.52 -17.41
C ALA A 286 -3.35 -11.60 -18.04
N SER A 287 -2.51 -12.54 -17.60
CA SER A 287 -1.20 -12.79 -18.23
C SER A 287 -1.33 -13.35 -19.64
N LYS A 288 -2.37 -14.17 -19.90
CA LYS A 288 -2.62 -14.77 -21.20
C LYS A 288 -3.35 -13.84 -22.18
N HIS A 289 -4.23 -13.01 -21.66
CA HIS A 289 -5.11 -12.14 -22.43
C HIS A 289 -4.93 -10.69 -22.00
N PRO A 290 -3.81 -10.01 -22.34
CA PRO A 290 -3.52 -8.66 -21.93
C PRO A 290 -4.54 -7.62 -22.44
N GLU A 291 -5.23 -7.93 -23.53
CA GLU A 291 -6.28 -7.10 -24.14
C GLU A 291 -7.61 -7.15 -23.40
N GLU A 292 -7.88 -8.17 -22.59
CA GLU A 292 -9.08 -8.23 -21.77
C GLU A 292 -8.94 -7.28 -20.56
N HIS A 293 -9.63 -6.15 -20.59
CA HIS A 293 -9.72 -5.27 -19.43
C HIS A 293 -10.57 -5.93 -18.33
N PHE A 294 -9.92 -6.25 -17.20
CA PHE A 294 -10.65 -6.73 -16.03
C PHE A 294 -11.39 -5.57 -15.37
N GLU A 295 -12.71 -5.53 -15.54
CA GLU A 295 -13.54 -4.59 -14.80
C GLU A 295 -13.60 -4.99 -13.33
N PHE A 296 -13.23 -4.05 -12.46
CA PHE A 296 -13.37 -4.21 -11.03
C PHE A 296 -14.85 -4.13 -10.63
N SER A 297 -15.42 -5.24 -10.18
CA SER A 297 -16.80 -5.29 -9.70
C SER A 297 -16.85 -5.35 -8.17
N LEU A 298 -17.38 -4.28 -7.56
CA LEU A 298 -17.64 -4.25 -6.11
C LEU A 298 -18.59 -5.36 -5.66
N LEU A 299 -19.58 -5.73 -6.50
CA LEU A 299 -20.52 -6.80 -6.21
C LEU A 299 -19.82 -8.15 -6.11
N LEU A 300 -18.86 -8.43 -6.99
CA LEU A 300 -18.07 -9.68 -6.93
C LEU A 300 -17.22 -9.73 -5.66
N VAL A 301 -16.58 -8.62 -5.29
CA VAL A 301 -15.78 -8.53 -4.06
C VAL A 301 -16.67 -8.72 -2.83
N PHE A 302 -17.81 -8.03 -2.78
CA PHE A 302 -18.75 -8.16 -1.68
C PHE A 302 -19.33 -9.58 -1.59
N GLY A 303 -19.73 -10.16 -2.72
CA GLY A 303 -20.19 -11.55 -2.81
C GLY A 303 -19.13 -12.56 -2.35
N PHE A 304 -17.86 -12.30 -2.70
CA PHE A 304 -16.73 -13.11 -2.19
C PHE A 304 -16.65 -13.06 -0.66
N PHE A 305 -16.67 -11.87 -0.05
CA PHE A 305 -16.59 -11.73 1.40
C PHE A 305 -17.80 -12.34 2.11
N LEU A 306 -19.03 -12.15 1.60
CA LEU A 306 -20.23 -12.77 2.14
C LEU A 306 -20.12 -14.30 2.09
N ARG A 307 -19.62 -14.86 0.98
CA ARG A 307 -19.37 -16.30 0.85
C ARG A 307 -18.35 -16.80 1.88
N GLN A 308 -17.24 -16.06 2.13
CA GLN A 308 -16.26 -16.45 3.14
C GLN A 308 -16.86 -16.44 4.56
N ILE A 309 -17.68 -15.44 4.89
CA ILE A 309 -18.40 -15.36 6.16
C ILE A 309 -19.37 -16.55 6.29
N TRP A 310 -20.15 -16.84 5.26
CA TRP A 310 -21.08 -17.97 5.25
C TRP A 310 -20.37 -19.32 5.42
N LEU A 311 -19.28 -19.54 4.69
CA LEU A 311 -18.46 -20.74 4.83
C LEU A 311 -17.92 -20.90 6.27
N ARG A 312 -17.59 -19.79 6.92
CA ARG A 312 -17.12 -19.80 8.30
C ARG A 312 -18.24 -20.14 9.28
N LEU A 313 -19.42 -19.57 9.11
CA LEU A 313 -20.60 -19.87 9.93
C LEU A 313 -21.04 -21.34 9.79
N THR A 314 -20.86 -21.94 8.61
CA THR A 314 -21.19 -23.34 8.34
C THR A 314 -20.07 -24.33 8.66
N GLY A 315 -18.94 -23.87 9.24
CA GLY A 315 -17.79 -24.73 9.55
C GLY A 315 -17.01 -25.26 8.32
N ARG A 316 -17.38 -24.83 7.11
CA ARG A 316 -16.77 -25.27 5.84
C ARG A 316 -15.63 -24.35 5.37
N PHE A 317 -15.26 -23.36 6.18
CA PHE A 317 -14.24 -22.39 5.83
C PHE A 317 -12.82 -22.96 6.00
N ASN A 318 -12.06 -22.98 4.92
CA ASN A 318 -10.62 -23.23 4.96
C ASN A 318 -9.86 -21.91 4.71
N ARG A 319 -8.96 -21.57 5.62
CA ARG A 319 -8.07 -20.41 5.44
C ARG A 319 -7.19 -20.60 4.21
N PHE A 320 -6.77 -19.50 3.59
CA PHE A 320 -5.92 -19.51 2.39
C PHE A 320 -4.44 -19.83 2.69
N GLY A 321 -4.14 -20.36 3.86
CA GLY A 321 -2.78 -20.64 4.30
C GLY A 321 -2.12 -19.46 4.98
N TYR A 322 -0.82 -19.37 4.82
CA TYR A 322 -0.01 -18.30 5.41
C TYR A 322 0.09 -17.08 4.47
N ALA A 323 0.15 -15.91 5.06
CA ALA A 323 0.68 -14.70 4.47
C ALA A 323 1.92 -14.31 5.27
N GLY A 324 3.07 -14.30 4.65
CA GLY A 324 4.35 -13.94 5.26
C GLY A 324 4.69 -12.49 4.93
N VAL A 325 5.19 -11.77 5.93
CA VAL A 325 5.67 -10.39 5.79
C VAL A 325 7.00 -10.27 6.51
N ASN A 326 8.02 -9.87 5.79
CA ASN A 326 9.32 -9.57 6.37
C ASN A 326 9.76 -8.16 5.99
N PHE A 327 10.55 -7.53 6.86
CA PHE A 327 11.15 -6.22 6.60
C PHE A 327 12.63 -6.42 6.31
N GLY A 328 13.11 -5.85 5.19
CA GLY A 328 14.53 -5.80 4.85
C GLY A 328 15.29 -4.74 5.68
N GLN A 329 16.57 -4.61 5.42
CA GLN A 329 17.40 -3.60 6.08
C GLN A 329 16.99 -2.19 5.63
N PRO A 330 16.72 -1.26 6.57
CA PRO A 330 16.41 0.12 6.23
C PRO A 330 17.56 0.80 5.50
N ILE A 331 17.24 1.60 4.49
CA ILE A 331 18.20 2.34 3.68
C ILE A 331 18.00 3.83 3.92
N SER A 332 18.93 4.48 4.63
CA SER A 332 18.98 5.93 4.78
C SER A 332 19.46 6.55 3.47
N LEU A 333 18.69 7.52 2.95
CA LEU A 333 19.07 8.24 1.73
C LEU A 333 20.31 9.10 1.97
N ARG A 334 20.41 9.75 3.13
CA ARG A 334 21.58 10.52 3.54
C ARG A 334 22.84 9.68 3.49
N SER A 335 22.87 8.56 4.22
CA SER A 335 24.01 7.66 4.25
C SER A 335 24.32 7.05 2.88
N PHE A 336 23.27 6.79 2.07
CA PHE A 336 23.46 6.28 0.72
C PHE A 336 24.15 7.29 -0.18
N ILE A 337 23.76 8.58 -0.13
CA ILE A 337 24.35 9.67 -0.92
C ILE A 337 25.79 9.94 -0.45
N GLU A 338 26.03 10.06 0.86
CA GLU A 338 27.37 10.28 1.43
C GLU A 338 28.36 9.22 0.98
N ASN A 339 27.93 7.93 0.96
CA ASN A 339 28.75 6.82 0.48
C ASN A 339 28.87 6.78 -1.06
N SER A 340 28.03 7.50 -1.80
CA SER A 340 27.95 7.47 -3.26
C SER A 340 28.50 8.73 -3.94
N ILE A 341 29.01 9.71 -3.19
CA ILE A 341 29.43 11.07 -3.64
C ILE A 341 30.37 11.12 -4.87
N LYS A 342 30.89 9.98 -5.30
CA LYS A 342 31.75 9.88 -6.51
C LYS A 342 30.96 9.65 -7.83
N LYS A 343 29.62 9.62 -7.82
CA LYS A 343 28.81 9.26 -9.01
C LYS A 343 27.67 10.28 -9.26
N SER A 344 27.43 10.62 -10.53
CA SER A 344 26.43 11.64 -10.94
C SER A 344 25.00 11.36 -10.43
N ALA A 345 24.18 12.42 -10.21
CA ALA A 345 22.83 12.36 -9.62
C ALA A 345 21.87 11.35 -10.29
N ASP A 346 21.83 11.27 -11.61
CA ASP A 346 20.96 10.32 -12.34
C ASP A 346 21.35 8.85 -12.09
N ARG A 347 22.64 8.57 -11.97
CA ARG A 347 23.13 7.23 -11.62
C ARG A 347 22.82 6.87 -10.17
N SER A 348 22.73 7.84 -9.25
CA SER A 348 22.43 7.57 -7.86
C SER A 348 21.00 7.04 -7.65
N THR A 349 19.99 7.59 -8.34
CA THR A 349 18.59 7.10 -8.24
C THR A 349 18.44 5.68 -8.79
N VAL A 350 19.10 5.36 -9.92
CA VAL A 350 19.10 4.00 -10.48
C VAL A 350 19.78 3.01 -9.54
N LEU A 351 20.91 3.37 -8.95
CA LEU A 351 21.64 2.54 -7.99
C LEU A 351 20.83 2.33 -6.70
N LEU A 352 20.20 3.38 -6.20
CA LEU A 352 19.28 3.30 -5.06
C LEU A 352 18.12 2.35 -5.37
N GLY A 353 17.50 2.49 -6.53
CA GLY A 353 16.42 1.61 -6.96
C GLY A 353 16.85 0.13 -7.05
N ARG A 354 18.02 -0.14 -7.59
CA ARG A 354 18.59 -1.51 -7.61
C ARG A 354 18.83 -2.05 -6.20
N LYS A 355 19.43 -1.25 -5.32
CA LYS A 355 19.66 -1.64 -3.92
C LYS A 355 18.34 -1.94 -3.20
N ILE A 356 17.34 -1.09 -3.36
CA ILE A 356 16.00 -1.29 -2.80
C ILE A 356 15.39 -2.60 -3.31
N MET A 357 15.41 -2.86 -4.63
CA MET A 357 14.86 -4.09 -5.20
C MET A 357 15.60 -5.34 -4.73
N SER A 358 16.91 -5.27 -4.57
CA SER A 358 17.72 -6.35 -4.00
C SER A 358 17.32 -6.64 -2.55
N GLU A 359 17.13 -5.61 -1.73
CA GLU A 359 16.68 -5.81 -0.33
C GLU A 359 15.23 -6.33 -0.24
N ILE A 360 14.33 -5.91 -1.14
CA ILE A 360 12.98 -6.51 -1.25
C ILE A 360 13.08 -7.98 -1.61
N SER A 361 13.90 -8.33 -2.60
CA SER A 361 14.13 -9.70 -3.05
C SER A 361 14.54 -10.62 -1.88
N LYS A 362 15.52 -10.20 -1.08
CA LYS A 362 15.96 -10.92 0.12
C LYS A 362 14.91 -11.00 1.23
N ALA A 363 14.03 -9.99 1.31
CA ALA A 363 12.98 -9.93 2.31
C ALA A 363 11.76 -10.81 1.97
N ILE A 364 11.58 -11.24 0.72
CA ILE A 364 10.43 -12.09 0.34
C ILE A 364 10.47 -13.41 1.11
N PRO A 365 9.45 -13.72 1.94
CA PRO A 365 9.47 -14.94 2.75
C PRO A 365 9.21 -16.20 1.92
N VAL A 366 9.90 -17.28 2.28
CA VAL A 366 9.63 -18.61 1.76
C VAL A 366 8.46 -19.20 2.54
N LEU A 367 7.40 -19.57 1.82
CA LEU A 367 6.19 -20.16 2.37
C LEU A 367 6.01 -21.60 1.86
N PRO A 368 5.19 -22.41 2.54
CA PRO A 368 5.01 -23.83 2.22
C PRO A 368 4.57 -24.12 0.78
N VAL A 369 3.52 -23.44 0.30
CA VAL A 369 3.00 -23.66 -1.06
C VAL A 369 3.99 -23.24 -2.15
N PRO A 370 4.62 -22.05 -2.10
CA PRO A 370 5.72 -21.70 -2.98
C PRO A 370 6.88 -22.70 -2.97
N LEU A 371 7.27 -23.21 -1.80
CA LEU A 371 8.34 -24.20 -1.68
C LEU A 371 8.01 -25.51 -2.39
N VAL A 372 6.84 -26.08 -2.08
CA VAL A 372 6.36 -27.32 -2.73
C VAL A 372 6.21 -27.11 -4.23
N ALA A 373 5.66 -25.99 -4.66
CA ALA A 373 5.52 -25.66 -6.07
C ALA A 373 6.87 -25.58 -6.80
N TYR A 374 7.89 -24.99 -6.15
CA TYR A 374 9.24 -24.93 -6.69
C TYR A 374 9.85 -26.33 -6.84
N VAL A 375 9.75 -27.17 -5.81
CA VAL A 375 10.30 -28.55 -5.83
C VAL A 375 9.64 -29.39 -6.92
N ILE A 376 8.31 -29.35 -7.02
CA ILE A 376 7.58 -30.13 -8.03
C ILE A 376 7.86 -29.62 -9.45
N LYS A 377 7.97 -28.30 -9.63
CA LYS A 377 8.33 -27.70 -10.92
C LYS A 377 9.72 -28.12 -11.40
N SER A 378 10.63 -28.39 -10.47
CA SER A 378 12.04 -28.76 -10.77
C SER A 378 12.19 -30.24 -11.17
N SER A 379 11.11 -31.02 -11.22
CA SER A 379 11.12 -32.43 -11.59
C SER A 379 10.16 -32.70 -12.74
N ASP A 380 10.65 -33.40 -13.75
CA ASP A 380 9.83 -33.88 -14.88
C ASP A 380 9.12 -35.19 -14.58
N ASN A 381 9.50 -35.87 -13.50
CA ASN A 381 8.97 -37.18 -13.13
C ASN A 381 7.96 -37.08 -11.97
N PRO A 382 7.00 -38.05 -11.90
CA PRO A 382 6.12 -38.17 -10.73
C PRO A 382 6.94 -38.33 -9.44
N MET A 383 6.57 -37.60 -8.39
CA MET A 383 7.27 -37.61 -7.08
C MET A 383 6.38 -38.25 -6.01
N LYS A 384 6.92 -39.10 -5.18
CA LYS A 384 6.25 -39.57 -3.96
C LYS A 384 6.22 -38.50 -2.89
N ASP A 385 5.27 -38.57 -1.97
CA ASP A 385 5.17 -37.61 -0.85
C ASP A 385 6.49 -37.52 -0.05
N SER A 386 7.18 -38.66 0.17
CA SER A 386 8.50 -38.71 0.84
C SER A 386 9.59 -37.99 0.06
N GLU A 387 9.62 -38.11 -1.25
CA GLU A 387 10.60 -37.44 -2.13
C GLU A 387 10.35 -35.93 -2.17
N ILE A 388 9.09 -35.50 -2.22
CA ILE A 388 8.71 -34.08 -2.13
C ILE A 388 9.22 -33.51 -0.80
N PHE A 389 8.97 -34.20 0.31
CA PHE A 389 9.42 -33.79 1.63
C PHE A 389 10.96 -33.65 1.71
N GLU A 390 11.69 -34.70 1.27
CA GLU A 390 13.17 -34.70 1.28
C GLU A 390 13.74 -33.55 0.44
N ASN A 391 13.21 -33.33 -0.76
CA ASN A 391 13.68 -32.25 -1.63
C ASN A 391 13.30 -30.87 -1.07
N CYS A 392 12.14 -30.70 -0.44
CA CYS A 392 11.82 -29.49 0.30
C CYS A 392 12.83 -29.22 1.43
N CYS A 393 13.20 -30.25 2.19
CA CYS A 393 14.24 -30.11 3.23
C CYS A 393 15.61 -29.71 2.67
N LYS A 394 16.03 -30.28 1.54
CA LYS A 394 17.27 -29.87 0.85
C LYS A 394 17.25 -28.40 0.44
N VAL A 395 16.13 -27.93 -0.15
CA VAL A 395 15.96 -26.54 -0.53
C VAL A 395 15.97 -25.62 0.70
N LEU A 396 15.29 -26.00 1.79
CA LEU A 396 15.29 -25.24 3.04
C LEU A 396 16.69 -25.13 3.66
N THR A 397 17.49 -26.21 3.62
CA THR A 397 18.88 -26.19 4.10
C THR A 397 19.74 -25.22 3.29
N LYS A 398 19.62 -25.23 1.94
CA LYS A 398 20.31 -24.27 1.06
C LYS A 398 19.90 -22.81 1.38
N LEU A 399 18.61 -22.55 1.57
CA LEU A 399 18.12 -21.21 1.89
C LEU A 399 18.57 -20.70 3.26
N ARG A 400 18.71 -21.60 4.26
CA ARG A 400 19.25 -21.24 5.57
C ARG A 400 20.71 -20.81 5.52
N SER A 401 21.52 -21.49 4.72
CA SER A 401 22.93 -21.09 4.54
C SER A 401 23.10 -19.73 3.87
N SER A 402 22.07 -19.26 3.15
CA SER A 402 22.03 -17.95 2.46
C SER A 402 21.31 -16.86 3.29
N GLU A 403 21.08 -17.08 4.59
CA GLU A 403 20.38 -16.15 5.51
C GLU A 403 18.98 -15.70 5.03
N VAL A 404 18.36 -16.48 4.14
CA VAL A 404 17.01 -16.21 3.65
C VAL A 404 16.00 -16.41 4.78
N ARG A 405 15.10 -15.47 4.92
CA ARG A 405 14.06 -15.52 5.96
C ARG A 405 12.95 -16.50 5.60
N MET A 406 12.77 -17.49 6.44
CA MET A 406 11.79 -18.55 6.27
C MET A 406 10.70 -18.46 7.32
N ASN A 407 9.46 -18.62 6.90
CA ASN A 407 8.30 -18.65 7.80
C ASN A 407 7.79 -20.11 7.97
N ILE A 408 8.70 -21.08 8.03
CA ILE A 408 8.40 -22.51 8.20
C ILE A 408 9.10 -22.99 9.49
N PRO A 409 8.35 -23.18 10.58
CA PRO A 409 8.89 -23.70 11.84
C PRO A 409 9.49 -25.10 11.68
N GLU A 410 10.65 -25.36 12.31
CA GLU A 410 11.36 -26.62 12.18
C GLU A 410 10.59 -27.82 12.76
N ASP A 411 9.93 -27.61 13.88
CA ASP A 411 9.16 -28.60 14.61
C ASP A 411 7.93 -29.13 13.87
N ARG A 412 7.48 -28.42 12.80
CA ARG A 412 6.24 -28.71 12.06
C ARG A 412 6.44 -28.84 10.56
N GLN A 413 7.67 -28.94 10.07
CA GLN A 413 7.95 -28.96 8.63
C GLN A 413 7.18 -30.06 7.88
N ALA A 414 7.19 -31.28 8.40
CA ALA A 414 6.49 -32.39 7.77
C ALA A 414 4.98 -32.12 7.58
N TYR A 415 4.31 -31.72 8.65
CA TYR A 415 2.89 -31.37 8.61
C TYR A 415 2.57 -30.21 7.65
N ILE A 416 3.41 -29.18 7.67
CA ILE A 416 3.19 -27.97 6.88
C ILE A 416 3.41 -28.27 5.38
N ILE A 417 4.43 -29.06 5.01
CA ILE A 417 4.70 -29.48 3.63
C ILE A 417 3.58 -30.37 3.12
N GLU A 418 3.17 -31.39 3.91
CA GLU A 418 2.02 -32.22 3.57
C GLU A 418 0.74 -31.41 3.33
N HIS A 419 0.46 -30.45 4.20
CA HIS A 419 -0.69 -29.55 4.05
C HIS A 419 -0.61 -28.67 2.80
N ALA A 420 0.59 -28.26 2.39
CA ALA A 420 0.80 -27.51 1.16
C ALA A 420 0.53 -28.39 -0.08
N VAL A 421 1.01 -29.65 -0.09
CA VAL A 421 0.70 -30.63 -1.14
C VAL A 421 -0.81 -30.83 -1.26
N GLU A 422 -1.50 -31.10 -0.13
CA GLU A 422 -2.95 -31.28 -0.10
C GLU A 422 -3.71 -30.03 -0.59
N THR A 423 -3.19 -28.84 -0.28
CA THR A 423 -3.77 -27.58 -0.77
C THR A 423 -3.69 -27.48 -2.29
N LEU A 424 -2.57 -27.85 -2.89
CA LEU A 424 -2.38 -27.84 -4.35
C LEU A 424 -3.20 -28.94 -5.05
N LEU A 425 -3.35 -30.12 -4.43
CA LEU A 425 -4.23 -31.19 -4.90
C LEU A 425 -5.71 -30.76 -4.91
N LYS A 426 -6.20 -30.20 -3.80
CA LYS A 426 -7.58 -29.68 -3.68
C LYS A 426 -7.86 -28.57 -4.71
N ARG A 427 -6.84 -27.85 -5.11
CA ARG A 427 -6.93 -26.79 -6.13
C ARG A 427 -6.81 -27.31 -7.57
N ARG A 428 -6.58 -28.63 -7.76
CA ARG A 428 -6.34 -29.26 -9.06
C ARG A 428 -5.11 -28.71 -9.80
N ALA A 429 -4.16 -28.13 -9.06
CA ALA A 429 -2.84 -27.77 -9.59
C ALA A 429 -1.92 -28.99 -9.65
N LEU A 430 -2.17 -29.96 -8.78
CA LEU A 430 -1.53 -31.28 -8.74
C LEU A 430 -2.58 -32.38 -8.82
N LYS A 431 -2.16 -33.55 -9.27
CA LYS A 431 -2.95 -34.80 -9.26
C LYS A 431 -2.10 -35.98 -8.80
N ARG A 432 -2.74 -36.97 -8.14
CA ARG A 432 -2.11 -38.23 -7.77
C ARG A 432 -2.27 -39.23 -8.92
N VAL A 433 -1.19 -39.89 -9.29
CA VAL A 433 -1.14 -40.99 -10.23
C VAL A 433 -0.50 -42.19 -9.55
N SER A 434 -0.53 -43.38 -10.18
CA SER A 434 0.06 -44.60 -9.59
C SER A 434 1.54 -44.45 -9.22
N ALA A 435 2.30 -43.67 -9.99
CA ALA A 435 3.73 -43.44 -9.78
C ALA A 435 4.04 -42.29 -8.75
N GLY A 436 3.05 -41.52 -8.31
CA GLY A 436 3.27 -40.41 -7.38
C GLY A 436 2.37 -39.20 -7.66
N ILE A 437 2.87 -38.01 -7.41
CA ILE A 437 2.21 -36.72 -7.62
C ILE A 437 2.81 -36.05 -8.85
N VAL A 438 1.96 -35.49 -9.70
CA VAL A 438 2.35 -34.76 -10.91
C VAL A 438 1.58 -33.45 -11.03
N ILE A 439 2.09 -32.54 -11.85
CA ILE A 439 1.37 -31.31 -12.21
C ILE A 439 0.11 -31.69 -13.01
N ASP A 440 -1.03 -31.12 -12.65
CA ASP A 440 -2.27 -31.28 -13.41
C ASP A 440 -2.31 -30.24 -14.53
N ASN A 441 -2.48 -30.71 -15.77
CA ASN A 441 -2.53 -29.84 -16.94
C ASN A 441 -3.69 -28.84 -16.93
N SER A 442 -4.73 -29.06 -16.11
CA SER A 442 -5.89 -28.19 -16.03
C SER A 442 -5.56 -26.83 -15.34
N ASP A 443 -4.68 -26.83 -14.34
CA ASP A 443 -4.31 -25.65 -13.53
C ASP A 443 -2.79 -25.63 -13.21
N GLY A 444 -1.97 -26.32 -14.00
CA GLY A 444 -0.51 -26.45 -13.76
C GLY A 444 0.24 -25.10 -13.75
N GLU A 445 -0.31 -24.07 -14.37
CA GLU A 445 0.25 -22.72 -14.33
C GLU A 445 0.29 -22.12 -12.94
N LEU A 446 -0.60 -22.55 -12.03
CA LEU A 446 -0.53 -22.17 -10.61
C LEU A 446 0.78 -22.63 -9.98
N ILE A 447 1.30 -23.78 -10.37
CA ILE A 447 2.61 -24.28 -9.89
C ILE A 447 3.72 -23.31 -10.31
N ASN A 448 3.72 -22.88 -11.59
CA ASN A 448 4.68 -21.90 -12.08
C ASN A 448 4.56 -20.57 -11.33
N PHE A 449 3.34 -20.09 -11.11
CA PHE A 449 3.06 -18.82 -10.41
C PHE A 449 3.63 -18.82 -8.98
N TYR A 450 3.39 -19.91 -8.22
CA TYR A 450 3.88 -19.99 -6.85
C TYR A 450 5.39 -20.26 -6.79
N ALA A 451 5.91 -21.15 -7.63
CA ALA A 451 7.35 -21.43 -7.72
C ALA A 451 8.15 -20.16 -8.05
N ASN A 452 7.68 -19.38 -9.02
CA ASN A 452 8.33 -18.14 -9.46
C ASN A 452 8.46 -17.12 -8.32
N SER A 453 7.60 -17.20 -7.28
CA SER A 453 7.63 -16.25 -6.16
C SER A 453 8.91 -16.36 -5.30
N ILE A 454 9.61 -17.49 -5.37
CA ILE A 454 10.84 -17.75 -4.61
C ILE A 454 12.04 -18.15 -5.48
N THR A 455 11.86 -18.32 -6.80
CA THR A 455 12.91 -18.77 -7.72
C THR A 455 14.16 -17.87 -7.63
N HIS A 456 14.00 -16.56 -7.52
CA HIS A 456 15.09 -15.59 -7.40
C HIS A 456 15.96 -15.76 -6.13
N LEU A 457 15.49 -16.49 -5.12
CA LEU A 457 16.24 -16.81 -3.90
C LEU A 457 17.13 -18.07 -4.07
N LEU A 458 16.93 -18.83 -5.14
CA LEU A 458 17.51 -20.15 -5.37
C LEU A 458 18.40 -20.21 -6.62
N THR A 459 18.24 -19.23 -7.53
CA THR A 459 19.10 -19.05 -8.70
C THR A 459 20.18 -18.04 -8.36
N ASP A 460 21.43 -18.36 -8.67
CA ASP A 460 22.60 -17.47 -8.46
C ASP A 460 22.63 -16.27 -9.43
N GLU A 461 21.49 -15.88 -10.01
CA GLU A 461 21.33 -14.65 -10.82
C GLU A 461 21.17 -13.44 -9.90
N SER A 462 22.27 -12.95 -9.34
CA SER A 462 22.39 -11.65 -8.67
C SER A 462 23.06 -10.60 -9.56
#